data_89d462aeea2862566c95e1faa0635ce5
#
_entry.id   89d462aeea2862566c95e1faa0635ce5
#
_cell.length_a   1.000
_cell.length_b   1.000
_cell.length_c   1.000
_cell.angle_alpha   90.00
_cell.angle_beta   90.00
_cell.angle_gamma   90.00
#
_symmetry.space_group_name_H-M   'P 1'
#
loop_
_entity.id
_entity.type
_entity.pdbx_description
1 polymer ?
#
loop_
_entity_poly.entity_id
_entity_poly.type
_entity_poly.pdbx_seq_one_letter_code
_entity_poly.pdbx_strand_id
1 'polypeptide(L)'
;MVGTRILATFAVMKDELKKKNVALVLSSGGARGLAHIGAIEELEARDYRITSIAGCSMGALIAGVYAAGKIEEFREWMKTVTRKKMFELTDFSLSLNHIVKGKRIIEAIMEFVPDVAIEDLPIPYCAVATDLTAGKEVVFNKGSLFEAIRASISLPSFYEPVQRDGMILIDGGVINPIPLNRVKRQSGDILVGVDVSGHDYKSQWEEMRRLTEWQKNDKSLKAKILDKLIPDNIEFNYYTMLSRSSSLMIRQNSILMAKLMKPDVLVDIQMSRYGGFDYDKSEKIIAIGHQKTSLALNKYEQH
;
A
#
# COMPACT_ATOMS: atom_id res chain seq x y z
N MET A 1 43.09 20.99 -14.50
CA MET A 1 42.11 20.73 -13.46
C MET A 1 40.68 21.27 -13.74
N VAL A 2 40.51 22.36 -14.50
CA VAL A 2 39.16 22.91 -14.82
C VAL A 2 38.45 22.06 -15.87
N GLY A 3 39.12 21.54 -16.88
CA GLY A 3 38.52 20.73 -17.95
C GLY A 3 37.95 19.37 -17.48
N THR A 4 38.59 18.76 -16.50
CA THR A 4 38.13 17.45 -15.96
C THR A 4 36.82 17.60 -15.13
N ARG A 5 36.66 18.72 -14.42
CA ARG A 5 35.43 19.04 -13.69
C ARG A 5 34.25 19.33 -14.64
N ILE A 6 34.52 20.07 -15.74
CA ILE A 6 33.49 20.39 -16.74
C ILE A 6 33.00 19.11 -17.43
N LEU A 7 33.91 18.22 -17.84
CA LEU A 7 33.57 16.93 -18.45
C LEU A 7 32.80 16.01 -17.50
N ALA A 8 33.16 15.97 -16.21
CA ALA A 8 32.41 15.22 -15.20
C ALA A 8 30.99 15.79 -14.98
N THR A 9 30.86 17.12 -14.94
CA THR A 9 29.55 17.79 -14.83
C THR A 9 28.69 17.53 -16.07
N PHE A 10 29.24 17.57 -17.28
CA PHE A 10 28.53 17.23 -18.51
C PHE A 10 28.13 15.74 -18.59
N ALA A 11 28.97 14.84 -18.10
CA ALA A 11 28.65 13.41 -18.03
C ALA A 11 27.50 13.13 -17.04
N VAL A 12 27.52 13.75 -15.86
CA VAL A 12 26.45 13.66 -14.87
C VAL A 12 25.17 14.27 -15.41
N MET A 13 25.20 15.45 -16.04
CA MET A 13 24.03 16.05 -16.68
C MET A 13 23.47 15.21 -17.85
N LYS A 14 24.36 14.56 -18.63
CA LYS A 14 23.95 13.69 -19.74
C LYS A 14 23.35 12.38 -19.25
N ASP A 15 23.75 11.89 -18.09
CA ASP A 15 23.18 10.71 -17.43
C ASP A 15 21.84 11.05 -16.77
N GLU A 16 21.71 12.23 -16.17
CA GLU A 16 20.42 12.72 -15.65
C GLU A 16 19.38 12.98 -16.76
N LEU A 17 19.81 13.42 -17.95
CA LEU A 17 18.94 13.61 -19.11
C LEU A 17 18.45 12.30 -19.75
N LYS A 18 19.02 11.15 -19.38
CA LYS A 18 18.57 9.82 -19.84
C LYS A 18 17.51 9.20 -18.94
N LYS A 19 17.39 9.64 -17.68
CA LYS A 19 16.40 9.09 -16.75
C LYS A 19 15.00 9.55 -17.12
N LYS A 20 14.08 8.60 -17.24
CA LYS A 20 12.65 8.89 -17.45
C LYS A 20 12.03 9.28 -16.11
N ASN A 21 11.51 10.49 -16.01
CA ASN A 21 10.85 10.96 -14.80
C ASN A 21 9.49 10.29 -14.59
N VAL A 22 9.19 9.92 -13.35
CA VAL A 22 7.96 9.22 -12.97
C VAL A 22 7.24 9.96 -11.85
N ALA A 23 5.96 10.24 -12.06
CA ALA A 23 5.00 10.52 -11.00
C ALA A 23 4.36 9.19 -10.57
N LEU A 24 4.75 8.69 -9.38
CA LEU A 24 4.37 7.36 -8.90
C LEU A 24 3.16 7.41 -7.97
N VAL A 25 2.23 6.48 -8.15
CA VAL A 25 1.05 6.35 -7.30
C VAL A 25 0.91 4.93 -6.77
N LEU A 26 0.80 4.80 -5.44
CA LEU A 26 0.73 3.55 -4.72
C LEU A 26 -0.65 3.36 -4.08
N SER A 27 -1.33 2.29 -4.43
CA SER A 27 -2.69 2.01 -3.95
C SER A 27 -2.74 1.53 -2.51
N SER A 28 -3.94 1.54 -1.93
CA SER A 28 -4.23 0.81 -0.69
C SER A 28 -4.11 -0.71 -0.90
N GLY A 29 -3.87 -1.48 0.19
CA GLY A 29 -3.79 -2.94 0.05
C GLY A 29 -3.38 -3.73 1.29
N GLY A 30 -3.23 -3.11 2.47
CA GLY A 30 -2.72 -3.79 3.67
C GLY A 30 -1.35 -4.41 3.42
N ALA A 31 -1.07 -5.61 3.93
CA ALA A 31 0.23 -6.28 3.76
C ALA A 31 0.62 -6.50 2.27
N ARG A 32 -0.36 -6.62 1.36
CA ARG A 32 -0.09 -6.70 -0.07
C ARG A 32 0.62 -5.45 -0.62
N GLY A 33 0.45 -4.31 0.05
CA GLY A 33 1.16 -3.06 -0.26
C GLY A 33 2.67 -3.16 -0.16
N LEU A 34 3.24 -4.19 0.50
CA LEU A 34 4.69 -4.44 0.47
C LEU A 34 5.21 -4.69 -0.95
N ALA A 35 4.35 -5.07 -1.90
CA ALA A 35 4.69 -5.15 -3.32
C ALA A 35 5.10 -3.80 -3.92
N HIS A 36 4.69 -2.69 -3.33
CA HIS A 36 5.10 -1.35 -3.75
C HIS A 36 6.62 -1.15 -3.61
N ILE A 37 7.27 -1.79 -2.61
CA ILE A 37 8.73 -1.76 -2.46
C ILE A 37 9.38 -2.35 -3.70
N GLY A 38 8.97 -3.56 -4.11
CA GLY A 38 9.49 -4.21 -5.30
C GLY A 38 9.19 -3.43 -6.60
N ALA A 39 8.06 -2.71 -6.65
CA ALA A 39 7.76 -1.84 -7.79
C ALA A 39 8.68 -0.62 -7.86
N ILE A 40 9.02 -0.01 -6.73
CA ILE A 40 10.00 1.08 -6.63
C ILE A 40 11.38 0.59 -7.07
N GLU A 41 11.83 -0.54 -6.52
CA GLU A 41 13.12 -1.15 -6.85
C GLU A 41 13.27 -1.45 -8.35
N GLU A 42 12.21 -1.99 -8.98
CA GLU A 42 12.23 -2.27 -10.43
C GLU A 42 12.28 -0.99 -11.27
N LEU A 43 11.55 0.06 -10.88
CA LEU A 43 11.62 1.36 -11.56
C LEU A 43 13.02 1.93 -11.48
N GLU A 44 13.65 1.96 -10.30
CA GLU A 44 15.00 2.48 -10.10
C GLU A 44 16.06 1.64 -10.82
N ALA A 45 15.93 0.30 -10.81
CA ALA A 45 16.82 -0.60 -11.54
C ALA A 45 16.79 -0.41 -13.06
N ARG A 46 15.73 0.21 -13.60
CA ARG A 46 15.60 0.56 -15.02
C ARG A 46 15.84 2.05 -15.31
N ASP A 47 16.54 2.74 -14.42
CA ASP A 47 16.86 4.16 -14.56
C ASP A 47 15.63 5.09 -14.66
N TYR A 48 14.48 4.68 -14.11
CA TYR A 48 13.38 5.60 -13.88
C TYR A 48 13.64 6.42 -12.61
N ARG A 49 13.40 7.73 -12.69
CA ARG A 49 13.53 8.64 -11.57
C ARG A 49 12.16 9.01 -11.03
N ILE A 50 11.86 8.60 -9.81
CA ILE A 50 10.63 9.00 -9.13
C ILE A 50 10.77 10.46 -8.69
N THR A 51 10.01 11.36 -9.34
CA THR A 51 10.08 12.81 -9.12
C THR A 51 8.99 13.31 -8.18
N SER A 52 7.95 12.51 -7.97
CA SER A 52 6.87 12.76 -7.02
C SER A 52 6.15 11.46 -6.72
N ILE A 53 5.53 11.38 -5.53
CA ILE A 53 4.88 10.14 -5.09
C ILE A 53 3.58 10.46 -4.33
N ALA A 54 2.53 9.68 -4.60
CA ALA A 54 1.29 9.73 -3.85
C ALA A 54 0.86 8.33 -3.42
N GLY A 55 0.18 8.22 -2.30
CA GLY A 55 -0.27 6.92 -1.81
C GLY A 55 -1.55 6.97 -0.98
N CYS A 56 -2.13 5.77 -0.81
CA CYS A 56 -3.27 5.53 0.04
C CYS A 56 -3.00 4.33 0.95
N SER A 57 -3.32 4.46 2.25
CA SER A 57 -3.16 3.36 3.23
C SER A 57 -1.72 2.85 3.27
N MET A 58 -1.48 1.55 3.05
CA MET A 58 -0.12 1.01 2.95
C MET A 58 0.69 1.70 1.85
N GLY A 59 0.05 2.09 0.74
CA GLY A 59 0.71 2.89 -0.29
C GLY A 59 1.17 4.25 0.21
N ALA A 60 0.42 4.91 1.11
CA ALA A 60 0.84 6.17 1.74
C ALA A 60 2.04 5.97 2.67
N LEU A 61 2.05 4.86 3.43
CA LEU A 61 3.19 4.52 4.28
C LEU A 61 4.46 4.28 3.45
N ILE A 62 4.40 3.40 2.44
CA ILE A 62 5.56 3.09 1.59
C ILE A 62 6.03 4.35 0.84
N ALA A 63 5.09 5.14 0.30
CA ALA A 63 5.40 6.40 -0.37
C ALA A 63 6.10 7.40 0.55
N GLY A 64 5.63 7.54 1.79
CA GLY A 64 6.21 8.45 2.78
C GLY A 64 7.61 8.02 3.23
N VAL A 65 7.78 6.73 3.50
CA VAL A 65 9.08 6.14 3.84
C VAL A 65 10.09 6.33 2.70
N TYR A 66 9.65 6.10 1.45
CA TYR A 66 10.47 6.35 0.26
C TYR A 66 10.85 7.82 0.12
N ALA A 67 9.86 8.72 0.22
CA ALA A 67 10.10 10.16 0.12
C ALA A 67 11.03 10.70 1.22
N ALA A 68 11.03 10.07 2.40
CA ALA A 68 11.96 10.36 3.49
C ALA A 68 13.36 9.73 3.28
N GLY A 69 13.60 8.99 2.19
CA GLY A 69 14.88 8.32 1.90
C GLY A 69 15.18 7.15 2.84
N LYS A 70 14.14 6.46 3.36
CA LYS A 70 14.24 5.40 4.38
C LYS A 70 13.69 4.04 3.93
N ILE A 71 13.57 3.83 2.63
CA ILE A 71 12.96 2.61 2.10
C ILE A 71 13.79 1.34 2.40
N GLU A 72 15.13 1.45 2.37
CA GLU A 72 16.02 0.33 2.67
C GLU A 72 15.94 -0.08 4.14
N GLU A 73 15.98 0.89 5.06
CA GLU A 73 15.84 0.62 6.49
C GLU A 73 14.47 -0.01 6.80
N PHE A 74 13.41 0.47 6.14
CA PHE A 74 12.08 -0.12 6.27
C PHE A 74 12.03 -1.55 5.74
N ARG A 75 12.63 -1.83 4.59
CA ARG A 75 12.72 -3.17 4.02
C ARG A 75 13.46 -4.14 4.94
N GLU A 76 14.62 -3.73 5.48
CA GLU A 76 15.38 -4.55 6.42
C GLU A 76 14.59 -4.79 7.71
N TRP A 77 13.90 -3.79 8.23
CA TRP A 77 13.01 -3.95 9.37
C TRP A 77 11.89 -4.94 9.07
N MET A 78 11.27 -4.88 7.88
CA MET A 78 10.21 -5.81 7.48
C MET A 78 10.66 -7.28 7.44
N LYS A 79 11.93 -7.57 7.14
CA LYS A 79 12.49 -8.94 7.23
C LYS A 79 12.46 -9.50 8.64
N THR A 80 12.52 -8.64 9.65
CA THR A 80 12.44 -9.03 11.06
C THR A 80 11.01 -9.22 11.56
N VAL A 81 10.01 -8.83 10.76
CA VAL A 81 8.60 -8.88 11.15
C VAL A 81 8.05 -10.28 11.01
N THR A 82 7.99 -11.00 12.13
CA THR A 82 7.33 -12.30 12.26
C THR A 82 5.86 -12.12 12.67
N ARG A 83 5.05 -13.18 12.57
CA ARG A 83 3.68 -13.16 13.10
C ARG A 83 3.64 -12.80 14.59
N LYS A 84 4.60 -13.28 15.38
CA LYS A 84 4.73 -12.95 16.81
C LYS A 84 5.00 -11.45 16.99
N LYS A 85 5.96 -10.88 16.25
CA LYS A 85 6.28 -9.45 16.31
C LYS A 85 5.10 -8.59 15.86
N MET A 86 4.37 -9.01 14.81
CA MET A 86 3.14 -8.32 14.41
C MET A 86 2.08 -8.33 15.52
N PHE A 87 1.91 -9.45 16.20
CA PHE A 87 1.00 -9.53 17.34
C PHE A 87 1.42 -8.59 18.47
N GLU A 88 2.72 -8.52 18.79
CA GLU A 88 3.29 -7.62 19.80
C GLU A 88 3.12 -6.14 19.43
N LEU A 89 3.24 -5.81 18.14
CA LEU A 89 3.01 -4.45 17.60
C LEU A 89 1.51 -4.10 17.53
N THR A 90 0.63 -5.10 17.63
CA THR A 90 -0.81 -4.90 17.63
C THR A 90 -1.25 -4.49 19.04
N ASP A 91 -1.52 -3.20 19.22
CA ASP A 91 -2.03 -2.63 20.47
C ASP A 91 -3.54 -2.83 20.56
N PHE A 92 -3.96 -4.03 21.01
CA PHE A 92 -5.38 -4.38 21.14
C PHE A 92 -6.12 -3.41 22.06
N SER A 93 -7.33 -3.04 21.63
CA SER A 93 -8.25 -2.20 22.38
C SER A 93 -9.43 -3.03 22.88
N LEU A 94 -9.93 -2.69 24.07
CA LEU A 94 -11.21 -3.21 24.59
C LEU A 94 -12.42 -2.38 24.09
N SER A 95 -12.23 -1.50 23.12
CA SER A 95 -13.28 -0.67 22.54
C SER A 95 -14.19 -1.48 21.62
N LEU A 96 -15.47 -1.13 21.58
CA LEU A 96 -16.44 -1.69 20.63
C LEU A 96 -16.25 -1.13 19.20
N ASN A 97 -15.51 -0.03 19.05
CA ASN A 97 -15.41 0.71 17.80
C ASN A 97 -14.16 0.39 16.98
N HIS A 98 -13.12 -0.21 17.61
CA HIS A 98 -11.87 -0.58 16.94
C HIS A 98 -11.17 -1.70 17.70
N ILE A 99 -10.38 -2.50 16.97
CA ILE A 99 -9.62 -3.64 17.53
C ILE A 99 -8.24 -3.19 17.95
N VAL A 100 -7.60 -2.27 17.21
CA VAL A 100 -6.21 -1.83 17.37
C VAL A 100 -6.14 -0.31 17.38
N LYS A 101 -5.32 0.24 18.28
CA LYS A 101 -5.06 1.70 18.29
C LYS A 101 -4.14 2.12 17.14
N GLY A 102 -3.25 1.25 16.71
CA GLY A 102 -2.30 1.49 15.62
C GLY A 102 -1.11 2.37 16.01
N LYS A 103 -0.94 2.67 17.30
CA LYS A 103 0.11 3.56 17.78
C LYS A 103 1.48 2.87 17.74
N ARG A 104 1.58 1.63 18.22
CA ARG A 104 2.85 0.89 18.32
C ARG A 104 3.51 0.63 16.97
N ILE A 105 2.73 0.40 15.91
CA ILE A 105 3.27 0.22 14.56
C ILE A 105 3.94 1.50 14.09
N ILE A 106 3.27 2.65 14.28
CA ILE A 106 3.83 3.95 13.93
C ILE A 106 5.08 4.24 14.75
N GLU A 107 5.04 4.04 16.08
CA GLU A 107 6.20 4.23 16.97
C GLU A 107 7.39 3.37 16.53
N ALA A 108 7.17 2.11 16.16
CA ALA A 108 8.25 1.23 15.68
C ALA A 108 8.87 1.71 14.36
N ILE A 109 8.09 2.33 13.49
CA ILE A 109 8.60 2.91 12.23
C ILE A 109 9.34 4.22 12.52
N MET A 110 8.87 5.02 13.48
CA MET A 110 9.52 6.27 13.90
C MET A 110 10.92 6.07 14.52
N GLU A 111 11.26 4.86 14.95
CA GLU A 111 12.61 4.56 15.45
C GLU A 111 13.70 4.79 14.37
N PHE A 112 13.35 4.67 13.08
CA PHE A 112 14.30 4.84 11.98
C PHE A 112 13.83 5.79 10.87
N VAL A 113 12.55 6.16 10.83
CA VAL A 113 12.01 7.19 9.94
C VAL A 113 11.66 8.42 10.77
N PRO A 114 12.31 9.57 10.58
CA PRO A 114 11.97 10.77 11.34
C PRO A 114 10.61 11.32 10.93
N ASP A 115 9.85 11.87 11.88
CA ASP A 115 8.68 12.69 11.56
C ASP A 115 9.14 14.07 11.07
N VAL A 116 8.99 14.28 9.79
CA VAL A 116 9.37 15.54 9.11
C VAL A 116 8.12 16.20 8.54
N ALA A 117 8.21 17.49 8.27
CA ALA A 117 7.18 18.16 7.51
C ALA A 117 7.17 17.65 6.06
N ILE A 118 5.97 17.37 5.54
CA ILE A 118 5.81 16.83 4.17
C ILE A 118 6.42 17.77 3.13
N GLU A 119 6.31 19.08 3.35
CA GLU A 119 6.87 20.12 2.49
C GLU A 119 8.40 20.15 2.45
N ASP A 120 9.07 19.56 3.46
CA ASP A 120 10.53 19.47 3.56
C ASP A 120 11.11 18.18 2.97
N LEU A 121 10.24 17.27 2.48
CA LEU A 121 10.69 16.03 1.85
C LEU A 121 11.44 16.30 0.53
N PRO A 122 12.47 15.47 0.21
CA PRO A 122 13.25 15.61 -1.02
C PRO A 122 12.45 15.58 -2.32
N ILE A 123 11.31 14.88 -2.30
CA ILE A 123 10.37 14.81 -3.42
C ILE A 123 8.94 15.12 -2.92
N PRO A 124 8.09 15.73 -3.75
CA PRO A 124 6.69 15.94 -3.42
C PRO A 124 5.98 14.64 -3.04
N TYR A 125 5.38 14.64 -1.87
CA TYR A 125 4.60 13.53 -1.33
C TYR A 125 3.14 13.94 -1.12
N CYS A 126 2.23 12.97 -1.28
CA CYS A 126 0.82 13.15 -0.98
C CYS A 126 0.23 11.85 -0.41
N ALA A 127 -0.50 11.97 0.69
CA ALA A 127 -1.35 10.91 1.23
C ALA A 127 -2.81 11.33 1.19
N VAL A 128 -3.71 10.35 1.12
CA VAL A 128 -5.15 10.59 1.16
C VAL A 128 -5.80 9.84 2.32
N ALA A 129 -6.77 10.48 2.96
CA ALA A 129 -7.67 9.89 3.94
C ALA A 129 -9.12 10.22 3.59
N THR A 130 -10.06 9.66 4.32
CA THR A 130 -11.49 9.94 4.19
C THR A 130 -12.00 10.62 5.45
N ASP A 131 -12.62 11.79 5.33
CA ASP A 131 -13.41 12.38 6.40
C ASP A 131 -14.81 11.72 6.42
N LEU A 132 -15.03 10.92 7.45
CA LEU A 132 -16.28 10.20 7.64
C LEU A 132 -17.46 11.14 7.94
N THR A 133 -17.19 12.32 8.53
CA THR A 133 -18.24 13.26 8.91
C THR A 133 -18.83 14.00 7.71
N ALA A 134 -17.98 14.36 6.75
CA ALA A 134 -18.38 15.09 5.54
C ALA A 134 -18.51 14.21 4.29
N GLY A 135 -18.07 12.93 4.36
CA GLY A 135 -18.04 12.02 3.19
C GLY A 135 -17.11 12.50 2.09
N LYS A 136 -15.97 13.09 2.46
CA LYS A 136 -15.03 13.72 1.52
C LYS A 136 -13.61 13.16 1.66
N GLU A 137 -12.87 13.21 0.56
CA GLU A 137 -11.44 12.97 0.56
C GLU A 137 -10.70 14.11 1.28
N VAL A 138 -9.73 13.75 2.11
CA VAL A 138 -8.76 14.65 2.72
C VAL A 138 -7.39 14.37 2.15
N VAL A 139 -6.73 15.42 1.66
CA VAL A 139 -5.42 15.32 1.00
C VAL A 139 -4.36 15.92 1.91
N PHE A 140 -3.34 15.12 2.26
CA PHE A 140 -2.19 15.54 3.05
C PHE A 140 -1.00 15.76 2.12
N ASN A 141 -0.62 17.00 1.91
CA ASN A 141 0.58 17.41 1.18
C ASN A 141 1.40 18.47 1.95
N LYS A 142 1.08 18.66 3.23
CA LYS A 142 1.74 19.54 4.19
C LYS A 142 1.57 19.01 5.60
N GLY A 143 2.45 19.45 6.51
CA GLY A 143 2.42 19.10 7.93
C GLY A 143 3.14 17.79 8.22
N SER A 144 2.87 17.17 9.37
CA SER A 144 3.54 15.95 9.82
C SER A 144 3.32 14.77 8.86
N LEU A 145 4.41 14.14 8.44
CA LEU A 145 4.41 12.92 7.62
C LEU A 145 3.66 11.79 8.33
N PHE A 146 3.92 11.61 9.64
CA PHE A 146 3.30 10.53 10.39
C PHE A 146 1.83 10.75 10.69
N GLU A 147 1.38 11.99 10.90
CA GLU A 147 -0.05 12.30 11.01
C GLU A 147 -0.78 11.94 9.70
N ALA A 148 -0.20 12.29 8.55
CA ALA A 148 -0.76 11.95 7.25
C ALA A 148 -0.85 10.43 7.04
N ILE A 149 0.24 9.71 7.32
CA ILE A 149 0.28 8.24 7.24
C ILE A 149 -0.74 7.64 8.20
N ARG A 150 -0.76 8.08 9.48
CA ARG A 150 -1.66 7.56 10.51
C ARG A 150 -3.13 7.72 10.13
N ALA A 151 -3.50 8.87 9.56
CA ALA A 151 -4.86 9.09 9.05
C ALA A 151 -5.17 8.15 7.89
N SER A 152 -4.24 8.04 6.93
CA SER A 152 -4.41 7.24 5.71
C SER A 152 -4.54 5.73 5.97
N ILE A 153 -3.90 5.19 7.02
CA ILE A 153 -3.96 3.76 7.37
C ILE A 153 -5.10 3.39 8.34
N SER A 154 -5.95 4.34 8.74
CA SER A 154 -7.02 4.13 9.72
C SER A 154 -8.16 3.28 9.17
N LEU A 155 -7.87 2.01 8.86
CA LEU A 155 -8.85 1.06 8.32
C LEU A 155 -10.06 0.91 9.26
N PRO A 156 -11.29 1.20 8.78
CA PRO A 156 -12.50 1.10 9.60
C PRO A 156 -12.65 -0.27 10.26
N SER A 157 -13.15 -0.27 11.49
CA SER A 157 -13.33 -1.46 12.34
C SER A 157 -12.05 -2.15 12.80
N PHE A 158 -10.87 -1.78 12.26
CA PHE A 158 -9.60 -2.35 12.67
C PHE A 158 -8.76 -1.34 13.46
N TYR A 159 -8.46 -0.18 12.88
CA TYR A 159 -7.72 0.90 13.55
C TYR A 159 -8.64 1.98 14.11
N GLU A 160 -8.19 2.58 15.22
CA GLU A 160 -8.83 3.78 15.78
C GLU A 160 -8.81 4.91 14.75
N PRO A 161 -9.98 5.55 14.46
CA PRO A 161 -10.03 6.73 13.61
C PRO A 161 -9.21 7.90 14.19
N VAL A 162 -8.65 8.74 13.32
CA VAL A 162 -7.98 9.97 13.75
C VAL A 162 -8.97 11.10 13.85
N GLN A 163 -9.04 11.76 15.01
CA GLN A 163 -9.84 12.97 15.20
C GLN A 163 -8.96 14.20 15.00
N ARG A 164 -9.36 15.07 14.06
CA ARG A 164 -8.64 16.32 13.75
C ARG A 164 -9.58 17.38 13.24
N ASP A 165 -9.53 18.56 13.84
CA ASP A 165 -10.28 19.77 13.40
C ASP A 165 -11.78 19.49 13.18
N GLY A 166 -12.40 18.69 14.06
CA GLY A 166 -13.82 18.28 13.96
C GLY A 166 -14.11 17.19 12.93
N MET A 167 -13.10 16.71 12.21
CA MET A 167 -13.20 15.56 11.28
C MET A 167 -12.94 14.26 12.00
N ILE A 168 -13.56 13.17 11.52
CA ILE A 168 -13.24 11.79 11.85
C ILE A 168 -12.60 11.16 10.62
N LEU A 169 -11.26 11.02 10.67
CA LEU A 169 -10.48 10.54 9.54
C LEU A 169 -10.31 9.01 9.61
N ILE A 170 -10.62 8.37 8.49
CA ILE A 170 -10.46 6.95 8.25
C ILE A 170 -9.64 6.71 6.97
N ASP A 171 -9.29 5.46 6.69
CA ASP A 171 -8.51 5.04 5.53
C ASP A 171 -9.02 5.67 4.23
N GLY A 172 -8.09 6.21 3.44
CA GLY A 172 -8.40 6.84 2.15
C GLY A 172 -8.96 5.89 1.10
N GLY A 173 -8.72 4.58 1.26
CA GLY A 173 -9.21 3.55 0.35
C GLY A 173 -10.73 3.47 0.23
N VAL A 174 -11.46 4.06 1.17
CA VAL A 174 -12.91 4.14 1.12
C VAL A 174 -13.37 4.99 -0.08
N ILE A 175 -12.68 6.10 -0.38
CA ILE A 175 -13.06 7.03 -1.47
C ILE A 175 -12.06 6.95 -2.62
N ASN A 176 -10.76 7.03 -2.35
CA ASN A 176 -9.72 7.10 -3.37
C ASN A 176 -8.58 6.10 -3.10
N PRO A 177 -8.80 4.82 -3.41
CA PRO A 177 -7.83 3.75 -3.10
C PRO A 177 -6.53 3.82 -3.92
N ILE A 178 -6.52 4.50 -5.06
CA ILE A 178 -5.33 4.76 -5.90
C ILE A 178 -5.35 6.23 -6.35
N PRO A 179 -4.69 7.15 -5.61
CA PRO A 179 -4.85 8.59 -5.81
C PRO A 179 -4.10 9.14 -7.02
N LEU A 180 -4.38 8.60 -8.23
CA LEU A 180 -3.77 9.02 -9.50
C LEU A 180 -4.02 10.50 -9.83
N ASN A 181 -5.11 11.07 -9.33
CA ASN A 181 -5.49 12.46 -9.49
C ASN A 181 -4.82 13.40 -8.46
N ARG A 182 -3.98 12.89 -7.55
CA ARG A 182 -3.37 13.67 -6.45
C ARG A 182 -1.86 13.78 -6.53
N VAL A 183 -1.18 12.93 -7.30
CA VAL A 183 0.27 13.02 -7.48
C VAL A 183 0.63 14.31 -8.23
N LYS A 184 1.66 15.00 -7.77
CA LYS A 184 2.18 16.18 -8.46
C LYS A 184 2.91 15.74 -9.73
N ARG A 185 2.44 16.19 -10.90
CA ARG A 185 3.08 15.91 -12.19
C ARG A 185 3.74 17.16 -12.75
N GLN A 186 4.92 16.97 -13.32
CA GLN A 186 5.55 17.95 -14.19
C GLN A 186 5.33 17.55 -15.66
N SER A 187 5.53 18.49 -16.57
CA SER A 187 5.47 18.18 -18.00
C SER A 187 6.55 17.18 -18.38
N GLY A 188 6.15 16.08 -19.02
CA GLY A 188 7.05 15.00 -19.41
C GLY A 188 7.16 13.85 -18.39
N ASP A 189 6.56 13.98 -17.20
CA ASP A 189 6.54 12.86 -16.25
C ASP A 189 5.62 11.74 -16.74
N ILE A 190 6.09 10.52 -16.65
CA ILE A 190 5.31 9.29 -16.87
C ILE A 190 4.45 9.05 -15.62
N LEU A 191 3.14 8.93 -15.77
CA LEU A 191 2.25 8.55 -14.67
C LEU A 191 2.23 7.04 -14.50
N VAL A 192 2.80 6.56 -13.41
CA VAL A 192 2.82 5.14 -13.05
C VAL A 192 1.91 4.89 -11.87
N GLY A 193 0.93 4.01 -12.02
CA GLY A 193 0.07 3.53 -10.94
C GLY A 193 0.40 2.09 -10.59
N VAL A 194 0.60 1.79 -9.29
CA VAL A 194 0.73 0.42 -8.79
C VAL A 194 -0.48 0.08 -7.95
N ASP A 195 -1.33 -0.81 -8.47
CA ASP A 195 -2.58 -1.23 -7.84
C ASP A 195 -2.46 -2.66 -7.30
N VAL A 196 -2.46 -2.78 -5.97
CA VAL A 196 -2.43 -4.07 -5.25
C VAL A 196 -3.81 -4.44 -4.67
N SER A 197 -4.85 -3.70 -5.02
CA SER A 197 -6.23 -3.96 -4.58
C SER A 197 -6.89 -5.13 -5.33
N GLY A 198 -6.25 -5.62 -6.39
CA GLY A 198 -6.73 -6.71 -7.21
C GLY A 198 -6.92 -8.01 -6.43
N HIS A 199 -8.10 -8.61 -6.61
CA HIS A 199 -8.44 -9.95 -6.10
C HIS A 199 -8.93 -10.81 -7.24
N ASP A 200 -8.43 -12.02 -7.30
CA ASP A 200 -9.09 -13.08 -8.05
C ASP A 200 -10.20 -13.70 -7.17
N TYR A 201 -11.35 -13.05 -7.15
CA TYR A 201 -12.50 -13.47 -6.35
C TYR A 201 -12.99 -14.87 -6.68
N LYS A 202 -12.83 -15.32 -7.93
CA LYS A 202 -13.23 -16.64 -8.37
C LYS A 202 -12.33 -17.71 -7.76
N SER A 203 -11.03 -17.55 -7.85
CA SER A 203 -10.06 -18.48 -7.23
C SER A 203 -10.19 -18.51 -5.71
N GLN A 204 -10.40 -17.37 -5.06
CA GLN A 204 -10.65 -17.33 -3.62
C GLN A 204 -11.92 -18.08 -3.22
N TRP A 205 -12.99 -17.94 -4.00
CA TRP A 205 -14.25 -18.64 -3.77
C TRP A 205 -14.09 -20.14 -3.96
N GLU A 206 -13.40 -20.57 -5.02
CA GLU A 206 -13.14 -21.98 -5.30
C GLU A 206 -12.25 -22.62 -4.22
N GLU A 207 -11.22 -21.91 -3.75
CA GLU A 207 -10.33 -22.39 -2.68
C GLU A 207 -11.10 -22.52 -1.35
N MET A 208 -11.91 -21.54 -1.01
CA MET A 208 -12.74 -21.57 0.20
C MET A 208 -13.75 -22.72 0.15
N ARG A 209 -14.39 -22.95 -1.00
CA ARG A 209 -15.32 -24.09 -1.19
C ARG A 209 -14.61 -25.43 -1.01
N ARG A 210 -13.40 -25.59 -1.57
CA ARG A 210 -12.59 -26.80 -1.38
C ARG A 210 -12.23 -27.05 0.08
N LEU A 211 -11.84 -26.00 0.81
CA LEU A 211 -11.54 -26.09 2.25
C LEU A 211 -12.75 -26.51 3.06
N THR A 212 -13.90 -25.94 2.78
CA THR A 212 -15.18 -26.31 3.46
C THR A 212 -15.59 -27.74 3.13
N GLU A 213 -15.47 -28.19 1.87
CA GLU A 213 -15.74 -29.56 1.48
C GLU A 213 -14.76 -30.55 2.12
N TRP A 214 -13.47 -30.18 2.23
CA TRP A 214 -12.48 -30.99 2.92
C TRP A 214 -12.77 -31.10 4.42
N GLN A 215 -13.12 -30.01 5.09
CA GLN A 215 -13.51 -30.02 6.52
C GLN A 215 -14.71 -30.92 6.78
N LYS A 216 -15.75 -30.86 5.94
CA LYS A 216 -16.94 -31.72 6.08
C LYS A 216 -16.64 -33.22 5.92
N ASN A 217 -15.60 -33.57 5.18
CA ASN A 217 -15.22 -34.94 4.90
C ASN A 217 -14.14 -35.50 5.85
N ASP A 218 -13.39 -34.64 6.57
CA ASP A 218 -12.34 -35.05 7.50
C ASP A 218 -12.92 -35.32 8.89
N LYS A 219 -12.98 -36.60 9.28
CA LYS A 219 -13.44 -37.07 10.59
C LYS A 219 -12.35 -37.02 11.68
N SER A 220 -11.20 -36.43 11.41
CA SER A 220 -10.06 -36.38 12.35
C SER A 220 -10.37 -35.52 13.57
N LEU A 221 -9.66 -35.78 14.68
CA LEU A 221 -9.74 -34.97 15.91
C LEU A 221 -9.33 -33.52 15.67
N LYS A 222 -8.40 -33.30 14.73
CA LYS A 222 -7.97 -31.94 14.29
C LYS A 222 -9.10 -31.17 13.59
N ALA A 223 -9.86 -31.84 12.71
CA ALA A 223 -11.02 -31.24 12.07
C ALA A 223 -12.11 -30.87 13.09
N LYS A 224 -12.37 -31.73 14.09
CA LYS A 224 -13.33 -31.42 15.17
C LYS A 224 -12.90 -30.27 16.08
N ILE A 225 -11.62 -30.09 16.31
CA ILE A 225 -11.08 -28.94 17.09
C ILE A 225 -11.15 -27.67 16.25
N LEU A 226 -10.82 -27.75 14.97
CA LEU A 226 -10.93 -26.63 14.01
C LEU A 226 -12.38 -26.18 13.84
N ASP A 227 -13.32 -27.12 13.78
CA ASP A 227 -14.77 -26.90 13.67
C ASP A 227 -15.33 -26.14 14.89
N LYS A 228 -14.76 -26.36 16.08
CA LYS A 228 -15.11 -25.61 17.31
C LYS A 228 -14.49 -24.21 17.36
N LEU A 229 -13.35 -24.00 16.71
CA LEU A 229 -12.63 -22.73 16.70
C LEU A 229 -12.99 -21.84 15.50
N ILE A 230 -13.48 -22.45 14.42
CA ILE A 230 -13.92 -21.77 13.20
C ILE A 230 -15.42 -22.05 13.05
N PRO A 231 -16.30 -21.06 13.17
CA PRO A 231 -17.75 -21.28 13.02
C PRO A 231 -18.07 -21.91 11.65
N ASP A 232 -18.94 -22.91 11.65
CA ASP A 232 -19.37 -23.69 10.46
C ASP A 232 -19.91 -22.85 9.27
N ASN A 233 -20.14 -21.56 9.48
CA ASN A 233 -20.71 -20.61 8.52
C ASN A 233 -19.76 -19.45 8.21
N ILE A 234 -18.45 -19.72 7.94
CA ILE A 234 -17.54 -18.67 7.44
C ILE A 234 -18.04 -18.09 6.11
N GLU A 235 -18.84 -18.83 5.36
CA GLU A 235 -19.27 -18.42 4.02
C GLU A 235 -20.11 -17.15 4.02
N PHE A 236 -20.93 -16.87 5.04
CA PHE A 236 -21.89 -15.75 5.03
C PHE A 236 -22.14 -15.09 6.40
N ASN A 237 -21.12 -14.99 7.26
CA ASN A 237 -21.32 -14.18 8.46
C ASN A 237 -21.26 -12.68 8.10
N TYR A 238 -21.86 -11.86 8.95
CA TYR A 238 -21.96 -10.41 8.76
C TYR A 238 -20.58 -9.75 8.50
N TYR A 239 -19.55 -10.17 9.23
CA TYR A 239 -18.19 -9.62 9.10
C TYR A 239 -17.55 -9.95 7.73
N THR A 240 -17.66 -11.20 7.28
CA THR A 240 -17.10 -11.59 5.96
C THR A 240 -17.84 -10.93 4.81
N MET A 241 -19.15 -10.76 4.91
CA MET A 241 -19.95 -10.04 3.92
C MET A 241 -19.53 -8.56 3.86
N LEU A 242 -19.43 -7.89 5.02
CA LEU A 242 -19.02 -6.49 5.08
C LEU A 242 -17.60 -6.27 4.54
N SER A 243 -16.65 -7.10 4.96
CA SER A 243 -15.26 -7.04 4.49
C SER A 243 -15.14 -7.27 2.99
N ARG A 244 -15.87 -8.24 2.43
CA ARG A 244 -15.89 -8.51 0.99
C ARG A 244 -16.54 -7.38 0.20
N SER A 245 -17.67 -6.88 0.67
CA SER A 245 -18.35 -5.74 0.03
C SER A 245 -17.45 -4.52 -0.02
N SER A 246 -16.77 -4.22 1.10
CA SER A 246 -15.80 -3.12 1.16
C SER A 246 -14.64 -3.33 0.18
N SER A 247 -14.08 -4.54 0.12
CA SER A 247 -12.99 -4.86 -0.83
C SER A 247 -13.43 -4.73 -2.28
N LEU A 248 -14.66 -5.12 -2.61
CA LEU A 248 -15.24 -4.94 -3.95
C LEU A 248 -15.40 -3.46 -4.30
N MET A 249 -15.91 -2.64 -3.36
CA MET A 249 -16.06 -1.19 -3.57
C MET A 249 -14.70 -0.52 -3.76
N ILE A 250 -13.70 -0.84 -2.96
CA ILE A 250 -12.33 -0.36 -3.08
C ILE A 250 -11.78 -0.71 -4.47
N ARG A 251 -11.91 -1.97 -4.90
CA ARG A 251 -11.45 -2.40 -6.22
C ARG A 251 -12.17 -1.69 -7.37
N GLN A 252 -13.47 -1.51 -7.28
CA GLN A 252 -14.21 -0.78 -8.30
C GLN A 252 -13.79 0.69 -8.39
N ASN A 253 -13.56 1.34 -7.25
CA ASN A 253 -13.03 2.70 -7.22
C ASN A 253 -11.63 2.79 -7.85
N SER A 254 -10.74 1.82 -7.59
CA SER A 254 -9.43 1.74 -8.27
C SER A 254 -9.56 1.64 -9.79
N ILE A 255 -10.44 0.76 -10.28
CA ILE A 255 -10.68 0.57 -11.71
C ILE A 255 -11.24 1.85 -12.35
N LEU A 256 -12.19 2.51 -11.69
CA LEU A 256 -12.78 3.75 -12.16
C LEU A 256 -11.75 4.89 -12.21
N MET A 257 -10.93 5.01 -11.16
CA MET A 257 -9.86 6.02 -11.11
C MET A 257 -8.83 5.78 -12.22
N ALA A 258 -8.40 4.53 -12.43
CA ALA A 258 -7.47 4.18 -13.50
C ALA A 258 -8.05 4.49 -14.90
N LYS A 259 -9.34 4.22 -15.13
CA LYS A 259 -10.02 4.56 -16.37
C LYS A 259 -10.13 6.07 -16.59
N LEU A 260 -10.38 6.84 -15.51
CA LEU A 260 -10.50 8.29 -15.57
C LEU A 260 -9.16 8.97 -15.83
N MET A 261 -8.13 8.58 -15.10
CA MET A 261 -6.81 9.23 -15.12
C MET A 261 -5.88 8.70 -16.20
N LYS A 262 -6.14 7.50 -16.75
CA LYS A 262 -5.38 6.86 -17.82
C LYS A 262 -3.87 6.95 -17.58
N PRO A 263 -3.34 6.29 -16.53
CA PRO A 263 -1.90 6.31 -16.29
C PRO A 263 -1.15 5.71 -17.50
N ASP A 264 0.06 6.21 -17.76
CA ASP A 264 0.92 5.72 -18.84
C ASP A 264 1.31 4.25 -18.59
N VAL A 265 1.53 3.89 -17.31
CA VAL A 265 1.76 2.52 -16.87
C VAL A 265 0.86 2.20 -15.68
N LEU A 266 0.06 1.15 -15.79
CA LEU A 266 -0.70 0.59 -14.68
C LEU A 266 -0.18 -0.82 -14.34
N VAL A 267 0.42 -0.96 -13.17
CA VAL A 267 0.86 -2.24 -12.63
C VAL A 267 -0.27 -2.82 -11.78
N ASP A 268 -1.11 -3.66 -12.38
CA ASP A 268 -2.22 -4.33 -11.69
C ASP A 268 -1.74 -5.67 -11.09
N ILE A 269 -1.63 -5.71 -9.76
CA ILE A 269 -1.11 -6.85 -9.02
C ILE A 269 -2.25 -7.57 -8.31
N GLN A 270 -2.61 -8.74 -8.82
CA GLN A 270 -3.61 -9.60 -8.21
C GLN A 270 -2.92 -10.60 -7.29
N MET A 271 -3.21 -10.54 -6.01
CA MET A 271 -2.59 -11.39 -4.98
C MET A 271 -3.64 -12.10 -4.12
N SER A 272 -4.38 -13.04 -4.72
CA SER A 272 -5.44 -13.80 -4.04
C SER A 272 -4.93 -14.65 -2.87
N ARG A 273 -3.65 -15.04 -2.90
CA ARG A 273 -3.00 -15.90 -1.90
C ARG A 273 -2.54 -15.16 -0.65
N TYR A 274 -2.60 -13.82 -0.64
CA TYR A 274 -2.11 -13.00 0.46
C TYR A 274 -3.24 -12.15 1.04
N GLY A 275 -3.47 -12.31 2.34
CA GLY A 275 -4.39 -11.49 3.12
C GLY A 275 -3.82 -10.11 3.44
N GLY A 276 -4.68 -9.22 3.92
CA GLY A 276 -4.28 -7.87 4.34
C GLY A 276 -3.32 -7.82 5.55
N PHE A 277 -3.09 -8.96 6.23
CA PHE A 277 -2.26 -9.07 7.44
C PHE A 277 -1.06 -10.03 7.30
N ASP A 278 -0.75 -10.50 6.09
CA ASP A 278 0.35 -11.44 5.84
C ASP A 278 1.74 -10.75 5.79
N TYR A 279 2.03 -9.90 6.76
CA TYR A 279 3.29 -9.13 6.85
C TYR A 279 4.53 -10.03 7.01
N ASP A 280 4.37 -11.24 7.55
CA ASP A 280 5.43 -12.25 7.68
C ASP A 280 5.87 -12.86 6.34
N LYS A 281 5.22 -12.46 5.24
CA LYS A 281 5.53 -12.92 3.88
C LYS A 281 6.13 -11.79 3.02
N SER A 282 6.72 -10.78 3.67
CA SER A 282 7.22 -9.56 3.05
C SER A 282 8.07 -9.81 1.80
N GLU A 283 9.12 -10.63 1.87
CA GLU A 283 10.02 -10.90 0.75
C GLU A 283 9.30 -11.50 -0.48
N LYS A 284 8.33 -12.39 -0.25
CA LYS A 284 7.54 -12.98 -1.35
C LYS A 284 6.64 -11.94 -2.01
N ILE A 285 6.04 -11.07 -1.22
CA ILE A 285 5.15 -10.01 -1.72
C ILE A 285 5.97 -8.95 -2.48
N ILE A 286 7.14 -8.57 -1.98
CA ILE A 286 8.08 -7.64 -2.64
C ILE A 286 8.51 -8.23 -3.99
N ALA A 287 8.90 -9.51 -4.04
CA ALA A 287 9.30 -10.17 -5.27
C ALA A 287 8.19 -10.19 -6.34
N ILE A 288 6.91 -10.34 -5.94
CA ILE A 288 5.77 -10.23 -6.85
C ILE A 288 5.66 -8.79 -7.40
N GLY A 289 5.85 -7.78 -6.55
CA GLY A 289 5.87 -6.38 -6.96
C GLY A 289 6.90 -6.13 -8.05
N HIS A 290 8.13 -6.57 -7.83
CA HIS A 290 9.23 -6.50 -8.78
C HIS A 290 8.86 -7.17 -10.12
N GLN A 291 8.43 -8.44 -10.08
CA GLN A 291 8.07 -9.20 -11.28
C GLN A 291 6.94 -8.54 -12.09
N LYS A 292 5.88 -8.08 -11.42
CA LYS A 292 4.71 -7.50 -12.09
C LYS A 292 5.02 -6.14 -12.68
N THR A 293 5.85 -5.35 -12.01
CA THR A 293 6.32 -4.06 -12.53
C THR A 293 7.22 -4.26 -13.74
N SER A 294 8.13 -5.23 -13.68
CA SER A 294 8.97 -5.61 -14.83
C SER A 294 8.14 -5.94 -16.07
N LEU A 295 7.10 -6.76 -15.92
CA LEU A 295 6.20 -7.12 -17.02
C LEU A 295 5.44 -5.91 -17.58
N ALA A 296 4.97 -5.01 -16.71
CA ALA A 296 4.25 -3.81 -17.14
C ALA A 296 5.16 -2.83 -17.89
N LEU A 297 6.38 -2.62 -17.40
CA LEU A 297 7.39 -1.77 -18.04
C LEU A 297 7.85 -2.35 -19.38
N ASN A 298 8.08 -3.68 -19.48
CA ASN A 298 8.41 -4.32 -20.75
C ASN A 298 7.36 -4.05 -21.83
N LYS A 299 6.08 -4.10 -21.43
CA LYS A 299 4.98 -3.78 -22.35
C LYS A 299 4.97 -2.31 -22.76
N TYR A 300 5.23 -1.40 -21.83
CA TYR A 300 5.27 0.04 -22.09
C TYR A 300 6.44 0.44 -22.98
N GLU A 301 7.61 -0.16 -22.78
CA GLU A 301 8.84 0.14 -23.52
C GLU A 301 8.87 -0.41 -24.95
N GLN A 302 7.95 -1.33 -25.29
CA GLN A 302 7.78 -1.87 -26.64
C GLN A 302 6.91 -1.00 -27.55
N HIS A 303 6.25 0.02 -27.00
CA HIS A 303 5.38 0.96 -27.72
C HIS A 303 5.99 2.36 -27.75
#